data_54a8186693272e0fbfc0c8d883f4e9fc
#
_entry.id   54a8186693272e0fbfc0c8d883f4e9fc
#
_cell.length_a   1.000
_cell.length_b   1.000
_cell.length_c   1.000
_cell.angle_alpha   90.00
_cell.angle_beta   90.00
_cell.angle_gamma   90.00
#
_symmetry.space_group_name_H-M   'P 1'
#
loop_
_entity.id
_entity.type
_entity.pdbx_description
1 polymer ?
#
loop_
_entity_poly.entity_id
_entity_poly.type
_entity_poly.pdbx_seq_one_letter_code
_entity_poly.pdbx_strand_id
1 'polypeptide(L)'
;MNAHTHHIALKVDGLQIGYFSKKQRTVIAKDIHFSLSQGEMTAIVGINGIGKSTLLRTLGKVQPPLSGEILVNKKPLEHYTPLALASEISVVLTEPIASKNLTVLELISLGRQPYTNWIGSLDEQDRHKIKAAISMVQLEALQHKKCYELSDGQLQKVMVARALAQDTSIILLDEPTSHLDLYHKVHILKLLKHIAHETKKTILYTTHEIEIAIQLCDKMLILEKDRSSFGEPCELIRQQSFERLFPSDTITFDPTSGSFKII
;
A
#
# COMPACT_ATOMS: atom_id res chain seq x y z
N MET A 1 22.36 -23.02 5.37
CA MET A 1 21.19 -22.45 4.70
C MET A 1 20.09 -22.36 5.74
N ASN A 2 19.96 -21.20 6.41
CA ASN A 2 18.87 -20.97 7.36
C ASN A 2 17.62 -20.64 6.56
N ALA A 3 16.64 -21.54 6.56
CA ALA A 3 15.31 -21.23 6.08
C ALA A 3 14.73 -20.15 7.00
N HIS A 4 14.81 -18.89 6.58
CA HIS A 4 14.03 -17.83 7.20
C HIS A 4 12.57 -18.19 6.99
N THR A 5 11.91 -18.66 8.03
CA THR A 5 10.46 -18.82 8.07
C THR A 5 9.84 -17.42 7.94
N HIS A 6 9.58 -17.00 6.69
CA HIS A 6 8.91 -15.74 6.42
C HIS A 6 7.52 -15.80 7.05
N HIS A 7 7.29 -14.96 8.05
CA HIS A 7 5.98 -14.84 8.69
C HIS A 7 5.02 -14.15 7.71
N ILE A 8 4.00 -14.88 7.26
CA ILE A 8 2.96 -14.33 6.39
C ILE A 8 2.08 -13.39 7.21
N ALA A 9 2.08 -12.11 6.86
CA ALA A 9 1.28 -11.08 7.51
C ALA A 9 -0.14 -10.98 6.91
N LEU A 10 -0.26 -11.20 5.57
CA LEU A 10 -1.55 -11.18 4.89
C LEU A 10 -1.56 -12.28 3.82
N LYS A 11 -2.65 -13.06 3.77
CA LYS A 11 -2.89 -14.07 2.73
C LYS A 11 -4.26 -13.85 2.09
N VAL A 12 -4.30 -13.96 0.79
CA VAL A 12 -5.51 -13.84 -0.04
C VAL A 12 -5.66 -15.11 -0.86
N ASP A 13 -6.87 -15.68 -0.87
CA ASP A 13 -7.16 -16.92 -1.59
C ASP A 13 -8.53 -16.86 -2.29
N GLY A 14 -8.54 -17.05 -3.61
CA GLY A 14 -9.73 -17.05 -4.46
C GLY A 14 -10.57 -15.76 -4.38
N LEU A 15 -9.92 -14.61 -4.12
CA LEU A 15 -10.63 -13.37 -3.87
C LEU A 15 -11.27 -12.81 -5.13
N GLN A 16 -12.54 -12.41 -5.01
CA GLN A 16 -13.25 -11.59 -5.99
C GLN A 16 -13.56 -10.23 -5.40
N ILE A 17 -13.27 -9.19 -6.16
CA ILE A 17 -13.53 -7.80 -5.80
C ILE A 17 -14.49 -7.14 -6.78
N GLY A 18 -15.22 -6.13 -6.28
CA GLY A 18 -16.17 -5.37 -7.07
C GLY A 18 -17.17 -4.65 -6.20
N TYR A 19 -18.37 -4.38 -6.73
CA TYR A 19 -19.38 -3.57 -6.07
C TYR A 19 -20.72 -4.29 -5.99
N PHE A 20 -21.41 -4.10 -4.86
CA PHE A 20 -22.81 -4.44 -4.71
C PHE A 20 -23.66 -3.20 -5.00
N SER A 21 -24.48 -3.26 -6.02
CA SER A 21 -25.59 -2.32 -6.24
C SER A 21 -26.89 -2.98 -5.82
N LYS A 22 -27.93 -2.19 -5.48
CA LYS A 22 -29.25 -2.69 -5.04
C LYS A 22 -29.88 -3.73 -5.99
N LYS A 23 -29.42 -3.83 -7.25
CA LYS A 23 -29.97 -4.74 -8.27
C LYS A 23 -28.91 -5.59 -9.00
N GLN A 24 -27.62 -5.37 -8.76
CA GLN A 24 -26.57 -6.06 -9.55
C GLN A 24 -25.25 -6.16 -8.81
N ARG A 25 -24.61 -7.30 -8.93
CA ARG A 25 -23.21 -7.55 -8.51
C ARG A 25 -22.30 -7.27 -9.70
N THR A 26 -21.39 -6.33 -9.58
CA THR A 26 -20.39 -6.02 -10.60
C THR A 26 -19.04 -6.55 -10.15
N VAL A 27 -18.54 -7.58 -10.84
CA VAL A 27 -17.20 -8.13 -10.61
C VAL A 27 -16.19 -7.28 -11.38
N ILE A 28 -15.18 -6.79 -10.69
CA ILE A 28 -14.07 -6.02 -11.27
C ILE A 28 -12.89 -6.93 -11.58
N ALA A 29 -12.45 -7.72 -10.60
CA ALA A 29 -11.42 -8.74 -10.77
C ALA A 29 -11.75 -9.97 -9.92
N LYS A 30 -11.27 -11.12 -10.36
CA LYS A 30 -11.50 -12.41 -9.69
C LYS A 30 -10.23 -13.27 -9.72
N ASP A 31 -10.28 -14.39 -9.03
CA ASP A 31 -9.20 -15.37 -8.95
C ASP A 31 -7.87 -14.72 -8.49
N ILE A 32 -7.97 -13.92 -7.42
CA ILE A 32 -6.83 -13.21 -6.86
C ILE A 32 -6.23 -14.06 -5.74
N HIS A 33 -4.95 -14.41 -5.90
CA HIS A 33 -4.18 -15.21 -4.95
C HIS A 33 -2.82 -14.58 -4.71
N PHE A 34 -2.48 -14.29 -3.46
CA PHE A 34 -1.13 -13.85 -3.06
C PHE A 34 -0.93 -13.93 -1.55
N SER A 35 0.32 -13.83 -1.13
CA SER A 35 0.69 -13.73 0.28
C SER A 35 1.80 -12.72 0.50
N LEU A 36 1.64 -11.85 1.52
CA LEU A 36 2.61 -10.85 1.89
C LEU A 36 3.36 -11.30 3.14
N SER A 37 4.69 -11.23 3.08
CA SER A 37 5.56 -11.55 4.22
C SER A 37 5.95 -10.30 4.99
N GLN A 38 6.28 -10.46 6.26
CA GLN A 38 6.82 -9.37 7.07
C GLN A 38 8.15 -8.85 6.50
N GLY A 39 8.28 -7.53 6.49
CA GLY A 39 9.50 -6.85 6.04
C GLY A 39 9.62 -6.71 4.53
N GLU A 40 8.59 -7.09 3.74
CA GLU A 40 8.58 -6.97 2.29
C GLU A 40 7.75 -5.78 1.81
N MET A 41 8.23 -5.12 0.75
CA MET A 41 7.48 -4.12 0.00
C MET A 41 6.96 -4.72 -1.30
N THR A 42 5.63 -4.75 -1.46
CA THR A 42 4.93 -5.30 -2.62
C THR A 42 4.17 -4.22 -3.39
N ALA A 43 4.31 -4.21 -4.72
CA ALA A 43 3.53 -3.34 -5.61
C ALA A 43 2.35 -4.08 -6.22
N ILE A 44 1.16 -3.46 -6.26
CA ILE A 44 0.05 -3.87 -7.11
C ILE A 44 0.11 -3.05 -8.40
N VAL A 45 0.25 -3.75 -9.53
CA VAL A 45 0.30 -3.14 -10.85
C VAL A 45 -0.80 -3.71 -11.76
N GLY A 46 -1.12 -3.00 -12.83
CA GLY A 46 -2.14 -3.36 -13.79
C GLY A 46 -2.68 -2.12 -14.49
N ILE A 47 -3.45 -2.29 -15.55
CA ILE A 47 -4.03 -1.19 -16.32
C ILE A 47 -4.97 -0.31 -15.47
N ASN A 48 -5.22 0.91 -15.94
CA ASN A 48 -6.17 1.79 -15.25
C ASN A 48 -7.58 1.19 -15.25
N GLY A 49 -8.28 1.33 -14.11
CA GLY A 49 -9.63 0.77 -13.95
C GLY A 49 -9.70 -0.73 -13.66
N ILE A 50 -8.58 -1.46 -13.60
CA ILE A 50 -8.57 -2.91 -13.34
C ILE A 50 -8.96 -3.28 -11.90
N GLY A 51 -9.04 -2.30 -10.98
CA GLY A 51 -9.47 -2.55 -9.61
C GLY A 51 -8.38 -2.51 -8.54
N LYS A 52 -7.20 -1.92 -8.81
CA LYS A 52 -6.11 -1.80 -7.84
C LYS A 52 -6.57 -1.16 -6.52
N SER A 53 -7.17 0.03 -6.58
CA SER A 53 -7.72 0.72 -5.40
C SER A 53 -8.90 -0.03 -4.77
N THR A 54 -9.71 -0.73 -5.59
CA THR A 54 -10.80 -1.59 -5.11
C THR A 54 -10.24 -2.75 -4.29
N LEU A 55 -9.18 -3.41 -4.76
CA LEU A 55 -8.48 -4.46 -4.02
C LEU A 55 -7.94 -3.92 -2.70
N LEU A 56 -7.23 -2.80 -2.74
CA LEU A 56 -6.65 -2.19 -1.54
C LEU A 56 -7.72 -1.81 -0.51
N ARG A 57 -8.84 -1.21 -0.93
CA ARG A 57 -10.00 -0.92 -0.06
C ARG A 57 -10.64 -2.18 0.51
N THR A 58 -10.67 -3.27 -0.26
CA THR A 58 -11.19 -4.57 0.21
C THR A 58 -10.27 -5.16 1.29
N LEU A 59 -8.94 -5.12 1.09
CA LEU A 59 -7.96 -5.58 2.08
C LEU A 59 -8.00 -4.75 3.37
N GLY A 60 -8.24 -3.44 3.27
CA GLY A 60 -8.41 -2.54 4.40
C GLY A 60 -9.80 -2.61 5.06
N LYS A 61 -10.68 -3.51 4.62
CA LYS A 61 -12.08 -3.64 5.10
C LYS A 61 -12.92 -2.36 4.95
N VAL A 62 -12.52 -1.45 4.03
CA VAL A 62 -13.30 -0.25 3.66
C VAL A 62 -14.52 -0.64 2.83
N GLN A 63 -14.41 -1.75 2.09
CA GLN A 63 -15.53 -2.38 1.38
C GLN A 63 -15.47 -3.90 1.52
N PRO A 64 -16.59 -4.63 1.46
CA PRO A 64 -16.60 -6.07 1.55
C PRO A 64 -16.06 -6.73 0.28
N PRO A 65 -15.43 -7.92 0.37
CA PRO A 65 -15.17 -8.76 -0.78
C PRO A 65 -16.47 -9.28 -1.39
N LEU A 66 -16.44 -9.66 -2.68
CA LEU A 66 -17.56 -10.37 -3.29
C LEU A 66 -17.56 -11.86 -2.95
N SER A 67 -16.37 -12.48 -2.89
CA SER A 67 -16.11 -13.84 -2.40
C SER A 67 -14.61 -14.06 -2.19
N GLY A 68 -14.21 -15.21 -1.68
CA GLY A 68 -12.83 -15.55 -1.36
C GLY A 68 -12.48 -15.26 0.10
N GLU A 69 -11.25 -15.56 0.49
CA GLU A 69 -10.77 -15.44 1.86
C GLU A 69 -9.60 -14.46 1.95
N ILE A 70 -9.61 -13.65 3.01
CA ILE A 70 -8.50 -12.77 3.39
C ILE A 70 -8.12 -13.09 4.83
N LEU A 71 -6.88 -13.49 5.06
CA LEU A 71 -6.33 -13.73 6.39
C LEU A 71 -5.32 -12.62 6.73
N VAL A 72 -5.49 -11.99 7.87
CA VAL A 72 -4.56 -11.03 8.46
C VAL A 72 -3.96 -11.68 9.70
N ASN A 73 -2.64 -11.86 9.73
CA ASN A 73 -1.95 -12.58 10.81
C ASN A 73 -2.64 -13.91 11.17
N LYS A 74 -2.98 -14.72 10.15
CA LYS A 74 -3.65 -16.03 10.23
C LYS A 74 -5.11 -15.99 10.72
N LYS A 75 -5.70 -14.80 10.96
CA LYS A 75 -7.09 -14.64 11.37
C LYS A 75 -7.93 -14.10 10.22
N PRO A 76 -9.14 -14.65 9.94
CA PRO A 76 -10.01 -14.12 8.89
C PRO A 76 -10.34 -12.64 9.11
N LEU A 77 -10.27 -11.84 8.03
CA LEU A 77 -10.51 -10.40 8.04
C LEU A 77 -11.92 -10.05 8.58
N GLU A 78 -12.90 -10.87 8.28
CA GLU A 78 -14.28 -10.70 8.73
C GLU A 78 -14.43 -10.73 10.27
N HIS A 79 -13.56 -11.48 10.96
CA HIS A 79 -13.57 -11.63 12.41
C HIS A 79 -12.90 -10.46 13.16
N TYR A 80 -12.34 -9.47 12.47
CA TYR A 80 -11.79 -8.28 13.11
C TYR A 80 -12.88 -7.24 13.33
N THR A 81 -12.96 -6.70 14.55
CA THR A 81 -13.67 -5.44 14.79
C THR A 81 -12.92 -4.28 14.12
N PRO A 82 -13.58 -3.15 13.81
CA PRO A 82 -12.87 -2.00 13.20
C PRO A 82 -11.66 -1.54 14.02
N LEU A 83 -11.79 -1.48 15.34
CA LEU A 83 -10.70 -1.06 16.24
C LEU A 83 -9.54 -2.07 16.25
N ALA A 84 -9.84 -3.38 16.33
CA ALA A 84 -8.83 -4.42 16.29
C ALA A 84 -8.10 -4.44 14.92
N LEU A 85 -8.82 -4.19 13.82
CA LEU A 85 -8.19 -4.11 12.50
C LEU A 85 -7.30 -2.88 12.37
N ALA A 86 -7.69 -1.75 12.94
CA ALA A 86 -6.90 -0.53 12.95
C ALA A 86 -5.57 -0.66 13.73
N SER A 87 -5.44 -1.70 14.58
CA SER A 87 -4.16 -2.04 15.23
C SER A 87 -3.28 -2.95 14.37
N GLU A 88 -3.81 -3.55 13.30
CA GLU A 88 -3.08 -4.46 12.39
C GLU A 88 -2.75 -3.82 11.05
N ILE A 89 -3.68 -3.00 10.51
CA ILE A 89 -3.57 -2.42 9.18
C ILE A 89 -3.76 -0.90 9.25
N SER A 90 -2.82 -0.15 8.69
CA SER A 90 -3.00 1.26 8.37
C SER A 90 -3.25 1.42 6.86
N VAL A 91 -4.12 2.37 6.50
CA VAL A 91 -4.52 2.62 5.13
C VAL A 91 -4.31 4.10 4.79
N VAL A 92 -3.62 4.36 3.68
CA VAL A 92 -3.48 5.68 3.07
C VAL A 92 -4.14 5.62 1.69
N LEU A 93 -5.25 6.32 1.53
CA LEU A 93 -5.98 6.41 0.27
C LEU A 93 -5.54 7.65 -0.51
N THR A 94 -5.79 7.66 -1.81
CA THR A 94 -5.51 8.78 -2.72
C THR A 94 -6.40 10.01 -2.45
N GLU A 95 -7.40 9.89 -1.58
CA GLU A 95 -8.33 10.97 -1.27
C GLU A 95 -7.62 12.16 -0.62
N PRO A 96 -8.00 13.40 -1.01
CA PRO A 96 -7.43 14.61 -0.42
C PRO A 96 -7.65 14.65 1.10
N ILE A 97 -6.69 15.20 1.82
CA ILE A 97 -6.81 15.42 3.26
C ILE A 97 -7.98 16.37 3.52
N ALA A 98 -8.87 16.01 4.44
CA ALA A 98 -10.07 16.78 4.79
C ALA A 98 -9.76 18.22 5.23
N SER A 99 -8.60 18.46 5.85
CA SER A 99 -8.15 19.81 6.23
C SER A 99 -6.64 19.94 6.09
N LYS A 100 -6.20 20.83 5.21
CA LYS A 100 -4.80 21.23 5.09
C LYS A 100 -4.39 22.29 6.13
N ASN A 101 -5.31 22.75 7.00
CA ASN A 101 -5.02 23.71 8.08
C ASN A 101 -4.37 23.07 9.30
N LEU A 102 -4.29 21.74 9.37
CA LEU A 102 -3.54 21.05 10.41
C LEU A 102 -2.03 21.26 10.22
N THR A 103 -1.30 21.31 11.33
CA THR A 103 0.16 21.21 11.29
C THR A 103 0.56 19.77 10.93
N VAL A 104 1.79 19.58 10.49
CA VAL A 104 2.38 18.25 10.26
C VAL A 104 2.25 17.38 11.49
N LEU A 105 2.61 17.91 12.67
CA LEU A 105 2.50 17.19 13.94
C LEU A 105 1.06 16.78 14.25
N GLU A 106 0.09 17.68 14.08
CA GLU A 106 -1.34 17.40 14.30
C GLU A 106 -1.82 16.29 13.35
N LEU A 107 -1.49 16.37 12.05
CA LEU A 107 -1.91 15.37 11.08
C LEU A 107 -1.29 13.99 11.37
N ILE A 108 -0.02 13.91 11.73
CA ILE A 108 0.64 12.65 12.09
C ILE A 108 0.02 12.07 13.37
N SER A 109 -0.32 12.94 14.33
CA SER A 109 -0.94 12.55 15.61
C SER A 109 -2.30 11.86 15.41
N LEU A 110 -3.04 12.17 14.34
CA LEU A 110 -4.27 11.44 13.99
C LEU A 110 -4.04 9.95 13.73
N GLY A 111 -2.81 9.53 13.40
CA GLY A 111 -2.46 8.11 13.31
C GLY A 111 -2.64 7.36 14.63
N ARG A 112 -2.61 8.05 15.77
CA ARG A 112 -2.80 7.44 17.09
C ARG A 112 -4.27 7.32 17.50
N GLN A 113 -5.23 7.81 16.69
CA GLN A 113 -6.66 7.78 17.01
C GLN A 113 -7.18 6.40 17.49
N PRO A 114 -6.76 5.26 16.94
CA PRO A 114 -7.23 3.95 17.41
C PRO A 114 -6.86 3.63 18.86
N TYR A 115 -5.87 4.32 19.44
CA TYR A 115 -5.33 4.05 20.78
C TYR A 115 -5.72 5.13 21.79
N THR A 116 -6.27 6.26 21.34
CA THR A 116 -6.69 7.35 22.22
C THR A 116 -8.03 7.05 22.89
N ASN A 117 -8.26 7.70 24.04
CA ASN A 117 -9.56 7.70 24.69
C ASN A 117 -10.60 8.54 23.89
N TRP A 118 -11.83 8.60 24.36
CA TRP A 118 -12.92 9.35 23.72
C TRP A 118 -12.68 10.88 23.63
N ILE A 119 -11.77 11.44 24.43
CA ILE A 119 -11.35 12.86 24.38
C ILE A 119 -10.21 13.06 23.37
N GLY A 120 -9.58 11.97 22.87
CA GLY A 120 -8.44 12.06 21.97
C GLY A 120 -7.10 12.37 22.67
N SER A 121 -6.98 12.11 23.97
CA SER A 121 -5.74 12.37 24.72
C SER A 121 -4.63 11.43 24.30
N LEU A 122 -3.45 12.00 24.03
CA LEU A 122 -2.22 11.27 23.72
C LEU A 122 -1.43 11.01 24.97
N ASP A 123 -1.06 9.76 25.22
CA ASP A 123 -0.16 9.37 26.31
C ASP A 123 1.33 9.53 25.91
N GLU A 124 2.24 9.13 26.79
CA GLU A 124 3.68 9.21 26.53
C GLU A 124 4.14 8.23 25.43
N GLN A 125 3.54 7.06 25.37
CA GLN A 125 3.82 6.07 24.34
C GLN A 125 3.37 6.56 22.95
N ASP A 126 2.20 7.20 22.85
CA ASP A 126 1.71 7.83 21.64
C ASP A 126 2.67 8.90 21.13
N ARG A 127 3.12 9.79 22.03
CA ARG A 127 4.09 10.85 21.71
C ARG A 127 5.41 10.27 21.20
N HIS A 128 5.89 9.19 21.81
CA HIS A 128 7.09 8.48 21.36
C HIS A 128 6.91 7.91 19.94
N LYS A 129 5.77 7.26 19.63
CA LYS A 129 5.47 6.72 18.30
C LYS A 129 5.37 7.82 17.25
N ILE A 130 4.73 8.94 17.56
CA ILE A 130 4.65 10.12 16.69
C ILE A 130 6.05 10.66 16.38
N LYS A 131 6.88 10.85 17.42
CA LYS A 131 8.26 11.35 17.25
C LYS A 131 9.10 10.41 16.40
N ALA A 132 9.02 9.10 16.63
CA ALA A 132 9.72 8.09 15.84
C ALA A 132 9.27 8.11 14.37
N ALA A 133 7.97 8.25 14.11
CA ALA A 133 7.44 8.35 12.76
C ALA A 133 7.94 9.61 12.03
N ILE A 134 7.97 10.77 12.70
CA ILE A 134 8.50 12.04 12.16
C ILE A 134 9.97 11.86 11.79
N SER A 135 10.77 11.26 12.66
CA SER A 135 12.21 11.06 12.45
C SER A 135 12.48 10.09 11.29
N MET A 136 11.72 9.00 11.19
CA MET A 136 11.87 8.02 10.13
C MET A 136 11.72 8.62 8.73
N VAL A 137 10.85 9.62 8.57
CA VAL A 137 10.62 10.29 7.29
C VAL A 137 11.35 11.63 7.15
N GLN A 138 12.15 12.02 8.17
CA GLN A 138 12.94 13.27 8.19
C GLN A 138 12.08 14.54 8.07
N LEU A 139 11.08 14.68 8.93
CA LEU A 139 10.15 15.83 8.93
C LEU A 139 10.27 16.71 10.19
N GLU A 140 11.33 16.56 11.01
CA GLU A 140 11.50 17.30 12.28
C GLU A 140 11.44 18.81 12.09
N ALA A 141 12.10 19.32 11.03
CA ALA A 141 12.13 20.75 10.72
C ALA A 141 10.78 21.31 10.24
N LEU A 142 9.85 20.44 9.83
CA LEU A 142 8.56 20.83 9.26
C LEU A 142 7.38 20.57 10.22
N GLN A 143 7.59 19.99 11.39
CA GLN A 143 6.53 19.48 12.25
C GLN A 143 5.50 20.55 12.70
N HIS A 144 5.91 21.83 12.75
CA HIS A 144 5.04 22.95 13.13
C HIS A 144 4.46 23.72 11.95
N LYS A 145 4.86 23.40 10.71
CA LYS A 145 4.28 24.00 9.51
C LYS A 145 2.87 23.47 9.28
N LYS A 146 2.03 24.28 8.63
CA LYS A 146 0.71 23.85 8.18
C LYS A 146 0.85 23.00 6.91
N CYS A 147 -0.03 22.02 6.72
CA CYS A 147 0.03 21.10 5.60
C CYS A 147 -0.15 21.81 4.24
N TYR A 148 -0.83 22.96 4.18
CA TYR A 148 -0.95 23.75 2.95
C TYR A 148 0.35 24.46 2.54
N GLU A 149 1.35 24.57 3.42
CA GLU A 149 2.65 25.19 3.15
C GLU A 149 3.66 24.19 2.56
N LEU A 150 3.27 22.90 2.47
CA LEU A 150 4.14 21.81 2.05
C LEU A 150 4.05 21.57 0.55
N SER A 151 5.17 21.14 -0.06
CA SER A 151 5.13 20.54 -1.41
C SER A 151 4.41 19.19 -1.37
N ASP A 152 3.94 18.72 -2.53
CA ASP A 152 3.25 17.43 -2.64
C ASP A 152 4.12 16.27 -2.12
N GLY A 153 5.42 16.26 -2.40
CA GLY A 153 6.34 15.25 -1.89
C GLY A 153 6.53 15.31 -0.36
N GLN A 154 6.54 16.52 0.23
CA GLN A 154 6.56 16.68 1.68
C GLN A 154 5.25 16.22 2.32
N LEU A 155 4.12 16.57 1.70
CA LEU A 155 2.80 16.14 2.16
C LEU A 155 2.66 14.61 2.09
N GLN A 156 3.18 13.99 1.05
CA GLN A 156 3.20 12.53 0.92
C GLN A 156 4.01 11.86 2.04
N LYS A 157 5.17 12.42 2.42
CA LYS A 157 5.93 11.98 3.59
C LYS A 157 5.13 12.09 4.88
N VAL A 158 4.33 13.15 5.05
CA VAL A 158 3.46 13.33 6.22
C VAL A 158 2.39 12.22 6.27
N MET A 159 1.80 11.83 5.12
CA MET A 159 0.83 10.74 5.05
C MET A 159 1.46 9.39 5.41
N VAL A 160 2.68 9.13 4.93
CA VAL A 160 3.47 7.94 5.31
C VAL A 160 3.77 7.97 6.83
N ALA A 161 4.20 9.11 7.38
CA ALA A 161 4.46 9.25 8.81
C ALA A 161 3.21 9.02 9.66
N ARG A 162 2.03 9.50 9.21
CA ARG A 162 0.75 9.23 9.88
C ARG A 162 0.46 7.73 9.96
N ALA A 163 0.67 7.00 8.85
CA ALA A 163 0.51 5.55 8.81
C ALA A 163 1.52 4.83 9.72
N LEU A 164 2.76 5.32 9.78
CA LEU A 164 3.79 4.80 10.70
C LEU A 164 3.45 5.05 12.16
N ALA A 165 2.93 6.24 12.50
CA ALA A 165 2.53 6.59 13.85
C ALA A 165 1.39 5.68 14.35
N GLN A 166 0.53 5.16 13.48
CA GLN A 166 -0.48 4.17 13.83
C GLN A 166 0.11 2.85 14.35
N ASP A 167 1.39 2.57 14.01
CA ASP A 167 2.18 1.43 14.50
C ASP A 167 1.60 0.05 14.20
N THR A 168 1.07 -0.13 13.03
CA THR A 168 0.51 -1.40 12.54
C THR A 168 1.58 -2.29 11.91
N SER A 169 1.30 -3.59 11.79
CA SER A 169 2.16 -4.56 11.10
C SER A 169 2.09 -4.45 9.57
N ILE A 170 0.96 -3.97 9.03
CA ILE A 170 0.68 -3.85 7.60
C ILE A 170 0.33 -2.39 7.26
N ILE A 171 0.91 -1.87 6.18
CA ILE A 171 0.63 -0.55 5.63
C ILE A 171 0.14 -0.71 4.19
N LEU A 172 -1.06 -0.23 3.90
CA LEU A 172 -1.66 -0.21 2.57
C LEU A 172 -1.66 1.24 2.04
N LEU A 173 -1.10 1.45 0.83
CA LEU A 173 -0.96 2.78 0.24
C LEU A 173 -1.56 2.77 -1.18
N ASP A 174 -2.54 3.63 -1.41
CA ASP A 174 -3.14 3.79 -2.73
C ASP A 174 -2.42 4.91 -3.49
N GLU A 175 -1.68 4.55 -4.55
CA GLU A 175 -0.92 5.44 -5.42
C GLU A 175 -0.04 6.48 -4.67
N PRO A 176 0.87 6.06 -3.77
CA PRO A 176 1.63 6.98 -2.90
C PRO A 176 2.59 7.89 -3.66
N THR A 177 2.76 7.72 -4.95
CA THR A 177 3.66 8.51 -5.79
C THR A 177 2.93 9.32 -6.87
N SER A 178 1.59 9.34 -6.87
CA SER A 178 0.81 10.13 -7.81
C SER A 178 1.15 11.63 -7.68
N HIS A 179 1.15 12.34 -8.80
CA HIS A 179 1.46 13.79 -8.90
C HIS A 179 2.88 14.21 -8.53
N LEU A 180 3.79 13.27 -8.25
CA LEU A 180 5.20 13.55 -7.99
C LEU A 180 6.02 13.44 -9.28
N ASP A 181 7.11 14.23 -9.38
CA ASP A 181 8.12 14.02 -10.41
C ASP A 181 8.95 12.75 -10.16
N LEU A 182 9.72 12.33 -11.15
CA LEU A 182 10.49 11.09 -11.09
C LEU A 182 11.43 11.02 -9.87
N TYR A 183 12.10 12.11 -9.54
CA TYR A 183 13.02 12.14 -8.40
C TYR A 183 12.29 11.87 -7.08
N HIS A 184 11.18 12.57 -6.86
CA HIS A 184 10.39 12.40 -5.64
C HIS A 184 9.70 11.03 -5.58
N LYS A 185 9.23 10.47 -6.72
CA LYS A 185 8.69 9.09 -6.80
C LYS A 185 9.71 8.07 -6.30
N VAL A 186 10.91 8.09 -6.87
CA VAL A 186 11.99 7.16 -6.47
C VAL A 186 12.35 7.34 -5.00
N HIS A 187 12.40 8.59 -4.52
CA HIS A 187 12.73 8.88 -3.12
C HIS A 187 11.68 8.32 -2.13
N ILE A 188 10.39 8.50 -2.43
CA ILE A 188 9.30 7.94 -1.61
C ILE A 188 9.34 6.40 -1.62
N LEU A 189 9.53 5.77 -2.78
CA LEU A 189 9.58 4.30 -2.86
C LEU A 189 10.82 3.72 -2.14
N LYS A 190 11.97 4.36 -2.23
CA LYS A 190 13.16 3.97 -1.45
C LYS A 190 12.92 4.14 0.06
N LEU A 191 12.25 5.20 0.48
CA LEU A 191 11.85 5.40 1.87
C LEU A 191 10.92 4.28 2.34
N LEU A 192 9.87 3.94 1.56
CA LEU A 192 8.95 2.84 1.89
C LEU A 192 9.68 1.49 1.98
N LYS A 193 10.58 1.19 1.05
CA LYS A 193 11.41 -0.03 1.09
C LYS A 193 12.27 -0.07 2.36
N HIS A 194 12.95 1.02 2.67
CA HIS A 194 13.74 1.14 3.91
C HIS A 194 12.89 0.90 5.14
N ILE A 195 11.71 1.53 5.22
CA ILE A 195 10.76 1.31 6.32
C ILE A 195 10.38 -0.17 6.44
N ALA A 196 10.01 -0.83 5.32
CA ALA A 196 9.64 -2.24 5.35
C ALA A 196 10.75 -3.11 5.93
N HIS A 197 11.98 -2.94 5.45
CA HIS A 197 13.12 -3.77 5.83
C HIS A 197 13.57 -3.52 7.29
N GLU A 198 13.68 -2.26 7.71
CA GLU A 198 14.18 -1.89 9.05
C GLU A 198 13.15 -2.16 10.15
N THR A 199 11.87 -1.89 9.87
CA THR A 199 10.82 -2.01 10.90
C THR A 199 10.07 -3.35 10.84
N LYS A 200 10.40 -4.22 9.87
CA LYS A 200 9.71 -5.48 9.58
C LYS A 200 8.21 -5.31 9.30
N LYS A 201 7.80 -4.11 8.89
CA LYS A 201 6.42 -3.86 8.46
C LYS A 201 6.21 -4.38 7.04
N THR A 202 5.03 -4.89 6.78
CA THR A 202 4.61 -5.32 5.44
C THR A 202 4.01 -4.11 4.73
N ILE A 203 4.54 -3.74 3.58
CA ILE A 203 4.03 -2.62 2.78
C ILE A 203 3.45 -3.14 1.48
N LEU A 204 2.19 -2.81 1.22
CA LEU A 204 1.51 -3.05 -0.05
C LEU A 204 1.04 -1.72 -0.62
N TYR A 205 1.43 -1.42 -1.86
CA TYR A 205 1.00 -0.18 -2.51
C TYR A 205 0.54 -0.40 -3.95
N THR A 206 -0.39 0.43 -4.41
CA THR A 206 -0.82 0.45 -5.81
C THR A 206 0.02 1.45 -6.59
N THR A 207 0.31 1.15 -7.84
CA THR A 207 0.99 2.08 -8.76
C THR A 207 0.68 1.77 -10.21
N HIS A 208 0.85 2.77 -11.07
CA HIS A 208 0.90 2.63 -12.51
C HIS A 208 2.34 2.77 -13.07
N GLU A 209 3.32 3.03 -12.20
CA GLU A 209 4.74 3.15 -12.53
C GLU A 209 5.43 1.78 -12.49
N ILE A 210 5.11 0.93 -13.47
CA ILE A 210 5.51 -0.49 -13.47
C ILE A 210 7.03 -0.64 -13.48
N GLU A 211 7.73 0.14 -14.31
CA GLU A 211 9.19 0.07 -14.46
C GLU A 211 9.94 0.44 -13.19
N ILE A 212 9.44 1.42 -12.43
CA ILE A 212 10.03 1.78 -11.14
C ILE A 212 9.76 0.69 -10.12
N ALA A 213 8.55 0.10 -10.14
CA ALA A 213 8.19 -1.01 -9.25
C ALA A 213 9.06 -2.24 -9.50
N ILE A 214 9.35 -2.61 -10.76
CA ILE A 214 10.25 -3.70 -11.14
C ILE A 214 11.63 -3.53 -10.49
N GLN A 215 12.15 -2.30 -10.41
CA GLN A 215 13.49 -2.03 -9.89
C GLN A 215 13.54 -1.95 -8.35
N LEU A 216 12.44 -1.58 -7.70
CA LEU A 216 12.47 -1.24 -6.28
C LEU A 216 11.72 -2.23 -5.38
N CYS A 217 10.71 -2.94 -5.86
CA CYS A 217 9.92 -3.83 -5.01
C CYS A 217 10.60 -5.17 -4.75
N ASP A 218 10.25 -5.77 -3.62
CA ASP A 218 10.64 -7.14 -3.30
C ASP A 218 9.73 -8.12 -4.04
N LYS A 219 8.43 -7.82 -4.11
CA LYS A 219 7.42 -8.59 -4.85
C LYS A 219 6.45 -7.69 -5.60
N MET A 220 5.76 -8.27 -6.56
CA MET A 220 4.73 -7.60 -7.33
C MET A 220 3.50 -8.49 -7.48
N LEU A 221 2.33 -7.87 -7.46
CA LEU A 221 1.05 -8.45 -7.84
C LEU A 221 0.60 -7.79 -9.15
N ILE A 222 0.59 -8.53 -10.22
CA ILE A 222 0.00 -8.10 -11.50
C ILE A 222 -1.47 -8.47 -11.45
N LEU A 223 -2.34 -7.45 -11.47
CA LEU A 223 -3.79 -7.61 -11.43
C LEU A 223 -4.35 -7.55 -12.84
N GLU A 224 -5.03 -8.62 -13.24
CA GLU A 224 -5.80 -8.75 -14.48
C GLU A 224 -7.27 -9.00 -14.11
N LYS A 225 -8.18 -8.94 -15.08
CA LYS A 225 -9.62 -9.09 -14.83
C LYS A 225 -10.00 -10.47 -14.27
N ASP A 226 -9.42 -11.50 -14.83
CA ASP A 226 -9.82 -12.89 -14.57
C ASP A 226 -8.75 -13.72 -13.88
N ARG A 227 -7.62 -13.13 -13.53
CA ARG A 227 -6.50 -13.79 -12.86
C ARG A 227 -5.57 -12.79 -12.21
N SER A 228 -4.65 -13.28 -11.39
CA SER A 228 -3.52 -12.51 -10.86
C SER A 228 -2.21 -13.30 -11.03
N SER A 229 -1.10 -12.57 -11.13
CA SER A 229 0.25 -13.15 -11.09
C SER A 229 1.02 -12.49 -9.94
N PHE A 230 1.61 -13.30 -9.07
CA PHE A 230 2.33 -12.81 -7.88
C PHE A 230 3.69 -13.47 -7.77
N GLY A 231 4.71 -12.68 -7.49
CA GLY A 231 6.08 -13.18 -7.33
C GLY A 231 7.13 -12.05 -7.29
N GLU A 232 8.38 -12.45 -7.30
CA GLU A 232 9.49 -11.51 -7.49
C GLU A 232 9.48 -10.94 -8.92
N PRO A 233 9.92 -9.67 -9.13
CA PRO A 233 9.93 -9.06 -10.46
C PRO A 233 10.64 -9.93 -11.51
N CYS A 234 11.79 -10.51 -11.16
CA CYS A 234 12.57 -11.37 -12.07
C CYS A 234 11.83 -12.68 -12.46
N GLU A 235 11.01 -13.23 -11.55
CA GLU A 235 10.18 -14.40 -11.85
C GLU A 235 9.03 -14.05 -12.77
N LEU A 236 8.36 -12.93 -12.52
CA LEU A 236 7.25 -12.43 -13.34
C LEU A 236 7.72 -12.06 -14.76
N ILE A 237 8.95 -11.54 -14.92
CA ILE A 237 9.57 -11.32 -16.22
C ILE A 237 9.79 -12.65 -16.94
N ARG A 238 10.38 -13.65 -16.28
CA ARG A 238 10.59 -14.98 -16.86
C ARG A 238 9.31 -15.69 -17.28
N GLN A 239 8.20 -15.45 -16.53
CA GLN A 239 6.87 -15.97 -16.82
C GLN A 239 6.12 -15.16 -17.89
N GLN A 240 6.75 -14.13 -18.48
CA GLN A 240 6.15 -13.22 -19.46
C GLN A 240 4.84 -12.56 -18.97
N SER A 241 4.76 -12.31 -17.66
CA SER A 241 3.54 -11.78 -17.05
C SER A 241 3.28 -10.32 -17.42
N PHE A 242 4.32 -9.55 -17.73
CA PHE A 242 4.18 -8.14 -18.13
C PHE A 242 3.72 -7.95 -19.57
N GLU A 243 4.00 -8.93 -20.46
CA GLU A 243 3.60 -8.87 -21.88
C GLU A 243 2.08 -8.83 -22.07
N ARG A 244 1.34 -9.36 -21.09
CA ARG A 244 -0.12 -9.44 -21.14
C ARG A 244 -0.84 -8.16 -20.67
N LEU A 245 -0.10 -7.20 -20.10
CA LEU A 245 -0.70 -5.98 -19.55
C LEU A 245 -1.24 -5.03 -20.63
N PHE A 246 -0.64 -5.05 -21.81
CA PHE A 246 -1.00 -4.16 -22.91
C PHE A 246 -1.22 -4.94 -24.21
N PRO A 247 -2.00 -4.41 -25.15
CA PRO A 247 -2.14 -5.01 -26.46
C PRO A 247 -0.77 -5.09 -27.18
N SER A 248 -0.43 -6.26 -27.69
CA SER A 248 0.88 -6.56 -28.30
C SER A 248 1.15 -5.85 -29.64
N ASP A 249 0.14 -5.23 -30.21
CA ASP A 249 0.23 -4.39 -31.43
C ASP A 249 0.60 -2.93 -31.15
N THR A 250 0.60 -2.53 -29.90
CA THR A 250 0.85 -1.13 -29.50
C THR A 250 2.09 -1.00 -28.62
N ILE A 251 2.24 -1.90 -27.64
CA ILE A 251 3.28 -1.86 -26.63
C ILE A 251 3.85 -3.27 -26.41
N THR A 252 5.16 -3.38 -26.40
CA THR A 252 5.86 -4.62 -26.04
C THR A 252 6.72 -4.43 -24.79
N PHE A 253 6.88 -5.50 -24.01
CA PHE A 253 7.77 -5.49 -22.87
C PHE A 253 9.14 -6.07 -23.27
N ASP A 254 10.21 -5.33 -22.99
CA ASP A 254 11.58 -5.81 -23.17
C ASP A 254 12.10 -6.40 -21.86
N PRO A 255 12.23 -7.73 -21.77
CA PRO A 255 12.67 -8.41 -20.55
C PRO A 255 14.14 -8.10 -20.19
N THR A 256 14.96 -7.67 -21.16
CA THR A 256 16.37 -7.37 -20.95
C THR A 256 16.54 -6.02 -20.20
N SER A 257 15.77 -5.03 -20.58
CA SER A 257 15.79 -3.71 -19.94
C SER A 257 14.77 -3.55 -18.81
N GLY A 258 13.78 -4.45 -18.71
CA GLY A 258 12.66 -4.35 -17.78
C GLY A 258 11.73 -3.16 -18.06
N SER A 259 11.61 -2.76 -19.32
CA SER A 259 10.87 -1.57 -19.74
C SER A 259 9.90 -1.86 -20.90
N PHE A 260 8.92 -0.97 -21.06
CA PHE A 260 7.96 -1.03 -22.14
C PHE A 260 8.43 -0.21 -23.34
N LYS A 261 8.25 -0.72 -24.56
CA LYS A 261 8.58 -0.08 -25.81
C LYS A 261 7.35 0.08 -26.68
N ILE A 262 7.23 1.22 -27.34
CA ILE A 262 6.20 1.48 -28.34
C ILE A 262 6.64 0.80 -29.64
N ILE A 263 5.70 0.11 -30.31
CA ILE A 263 5.91 -0.58 -31.58
C ILE A 263 5.66 0.42 -32.72
#